data_cbb820528ba59d65142240db8ec31e0f
#
_entry.id   cbb820528ba59d65142240db8ec31e0f
#
_cell.length_a   1.000
_cell.length_b   1.000
_cell.length_c   1.000
_cell.angle_alpha   90.00
_cell.angle_beta   90.00
_cell.angle_gamma   90.00
#
_symmetry.space_group_name_H-M   'P 1'
#
loop_
_entity.id
_entity.type
_entity.pdbx_description
1 polymer ?
#
loop_
_entity_poly.entity_id
_entity_poly.type
_entity_poly.pdbx_seq_one_letter_code
_entity_poly.pdbx_strand_id
1 'polypeptide(L)'
;MSNKVDEFYNIFKFCVPTNKELADNERAILENIINMSNKEATAYIRQYVVKLTHYNKNFLDNSTAKEILKILIEIGFILRLQYLDYLKKKENNTLNNNDEEIMNLSKMIQLLISEISIIISTKEYETTNMFDTMKELKSDSTIGHVNRVFLTSIESIVFFNEKLKQGAINKIRVDFKKFYYKYAERIYQLYNTQDIKNTLDSNVKLGIRKIETSTIIDTVVGILMHDITLNKSRDYIPISGEEKDNHSIKDYSFAKYFMRGSEGIALTVSLHHEYYGYGYGLFTELYKAALKRNPNHQIEYIISYDYKDLLTLQSLTYLPAKILEVIDLYDTLTNGTKKTEKEAINFMTEECLENNVLLDPIMTDIFIKFLKEKKKIKL
;
A
#
# COMPACT_ATOMS: atom_id res chain seq x y z
N MET A 1 16.22 28.31 -9.56
CA MET A 1 15.28 27.19 -9.55
C MET A 1 15.96 25.84 -9.74
N SER A 2 16.93 25.70 -10.62
CA SER A 2 17.69 24.45 -10.87
C SER A 2 18.27 23.81 -9.59
N ASN A 3 18.78 24.59 -8.65
CA ASN A 3 19.46 24.07 -7.46
C ASN A 3 18.53 23.26 -6.52
N LYS A 4 17.31 23.72 -6.24
CA LYS A 4 16.39 23.01 -5.31
C LYS A 4 15.88 21.67 -5.87
N VAL A 5 15.64 21.62 -7.18
CA VAL A 5 15.22 20.39 -7.86
C VAL A 5 16.34 19.36 -7.84
N ASP A 6 17.59 19.81 -8.10
CA ASP A 6 18.74 18.93 -8.05
C ASP A 6 19.03 18.45 -6.62
N GLU A 7 18.85 19.31 -5.61
CA GLU A 7 18.92 18.94 -4.20
C GLU A 7 17.85 17.88 -3.83
N PHE A 8 16.62 18.06 -4.31
CA PHE A 8 15.56 17.08 -4.11
C PHE A 8 15.94 15.72 -4.69
N TYR A 9 16.39 15.66 -5.94
CA TYR A 9 16.78 14.40 -6.57
C TYR A 9 18.09 13.81 -6.02
N ASN A 10 18.96 14.62 -5.42
CA ASN A 10 20.11 14.10 -4.67
C ASN A 10 19.69 13.35 -3.40
N ILE A 11 18.59 13.74 -2.76
CA ILE A 11 18.03 13.07 -1.60
C ILE A 11 17.20 11.86 -2.05
N PHE A 12 16.32 12.04 -3.04
CA PHE A 12 15.42 11.02 -3.56
C PHE A 12 15.90 10.48 -4.92
N LYS A 13 17.06 9.85 -4.94
CA LYS A 13 17.71 9.38 -6.18
C LYS A 13 16.85 8.45 -7.02
N PHE A 14 16.03 7.62 -6.37
CA PHE A 14 15.16 6.64 -7.03
C PHE A 14 13.81 7.20 -7.46
N CYS A 15 13.57 8.50 -7.25
CA CYS A 15 12.41 9.18 -7.82
C CYS A 15 12.62 9.61 -9.28
N VAL A 16 13.83 9.47 -9.84
CA VAL A 16 14.12 9.82 -11.23
C VAL A 16 13.89 8.59 -12.11
N PRO A 17 12.96 8.64 -13.08
CA PRO A 17 12.82 7.58 -14.07
C PRO A 17 14.09 7.43 -14.90
N THR A 18 14.43 6.20 -15.32
CA THR A 18 15.53 5.97 -16.26
C THR A 18 15.19 6.41 -17.68
N ASN A 19 13.90 6.44 -18.03
CA ASN A 19 13.44 6.99 -19.30
C ASN A 19 13.54 8.51 -19.27
N LYS A 20 14.33 9.09 -20.21
CA LYS A 20 14.61 10.53 -20.24
C LYS A 20 13.35 11.38 -20.42
N GLU A 21 12.44 11.01 -21.30
CA GLU A 21 11.21 11.78 -21.55
C GLU A 21 10.32 11.82 -20.29
N LEU A 22 10.19 10.71 -19.60
CA LEU A 22 9.46 10.65 -18.32
C LEU A 22 10.18 11.49 -17.25
N ALA A 23 11.52 11.41 -17.17
CA ALA A 23 12.30 12.18 -16.22
C ALA A 23 12.16 13.69 -16.48
N ASP A 24 12.19 14.13 -17.73
CA ASP A 24 12.00 15.54 -18.09
C ASP A 24 10.57 16.02 -17.75
N ASN A 25 9.55 15.19 -17.98
CA ASN A 25 8.16 15.49 -17.64
C ASN A 25 7.95 15.57 -16.12
N GLU A 26 8.44 14.59 -15.36
CA GLU A 26 8.35 14.58 -13.90
C GLU A 26 9.14 15.74 -13.28
N ARG A 27 10.31 16.08 -13.86
CA ARG A 27 11.09 17.26 -13.46
C ARG A 27 10.29 18.55 -13.63
N ALA A 28 9.63 18.75 -14.77
CA ALA A 28 8.78 19.91 -15.01
C ALA A 28 7.62 20.02 -14.02
N ILE A 29 7.03 18.89 -13.62
CA ILE A 29 6.01 18.84 -12.57
C ILE A 29 6.62 19.31 -11.24
N LEU A 30 7.76 18.75 -10.84
CA LEU A 30 8.42 19.13 -9.59
C LEU A 30 8.80 20.61 -9.55
N GLU A 31 9.30 21.16 -10.65
CA GLU A 31 9.63 22.59 -10.77
C GLU A 31 8.46 23.52 -10.47
N ASN A 32 7.24 23.11 -10.83
CA ASN A 32 6.03 23.88 -10.57
C ASN A 32 5.60 23.86 -9.09
N ILE A 33 5.91 22.79 -8.35
CA ILE A 33 5.40 22.61 -6.99
C ILE A 33 6.45 22.82 -5.90
N ILE A 34 7.75 22.74 -6.21
CA ILE A 34 8.84 22.71 -5.23
C ILE A 34 8.91 23.95 -4.33
N ASN A 35 8.38 25.08 -4.77
CA ASN A 35 8.37 26.33 -4.03
C ASN A 35 7.01 26.66 -3.40
N MET A 36 6.01 25.79 -3.54
CA MET A 36 4.70 26.02 -2.94
C MET A 36 4.77 25.96 -1.41
N SER A 37 4.17 26.92 -0.75
CA SER A 37 3.82 26.84 0.66
C SER A 37 2.73 25.81 0.89
N ASN A 38 2.52 25.37 2.12
CA ASN A 38 1.43 24.42 2.47
C ASN A 38 0.05 24.99 2.10
N LYS A 39 -0.14 26.30 2.24
CA LYS A 39 -1.37 26.99 1.85
C LYS A 39 -1.58 26.96 0.33
N GLU A 40 -0.54 27.20 -0.44
CA GLU A 40 -0.58 27.15 -1.92
C GLU A 40 -0.80 25.72 -2.41
N ALA A 41 -0.09 24.73 -1.84
CA ALA A 41 -0.29 23.32 -2.15
C ALA A 41 -1.73 22.87 -1.82
N THR A 42 -2.29 23.31 -0.69
CA THR A 42 -3.69 23.04 -0.33
C THR A 42 -4.68 23.62 -1.33
N ALA A 43 -4.46 24.87 -1.77
CA ALA A 43 -5.31 25.51 -2.77
C ALA A 43 -5.18 24.84 -4.15
N TYR A 44 -3.98 24.40 -4.51
CA TYR A 44 -3.69 23.67 -5.73
C TYR A 44 -4.43 22.32 -5.77
N ILE A 45 -4.30 21.53 -4.71
CA ILE A 45 -5.00 20.23 -4.60
C ILE A 45 -6.52 20.41 -4.60
N ARG A 46 -7.04 21.46 -3.96
CA ARG A 46 -8.47 21.78 -3.95
C ARG A 46 -9.04 21.96 -5.36
N GLN A 47 -8.28 22.51 -6.29
CA GLN A 47 -8.73 22.65 -7.68
C GLN A 47 -8.98 21.30 -8.34
N TYR A 48 -8.13 20.30 -8.05
CA TYR A 48 -8.35 18.93 -8.52
C TYR A 48 -9.56 18.27 -7.88
N VAL A 49 -9.76 18.45 -6.57
CA VAL A 49 -10.97 17.94 -5.89
C VAL A 49 -12.23 18.49 -6.58
N VAL A 50 -12.30 19.82 -6.75
CA VAL A 50 -13.45 20.45 -7.44
C VAL A 50 -13.61 19.92 -8.86
N LYS A 51 -12.52 19.76 -9.59
CA LYS A 51 -12.56 19.23 -10.95
C LYS A 51 -13.08 17.80 -10.99
N LEU A 52 -12.55 16.91 -10.13
CA LEU A 52 -12.93 15.50 -10.09
C LEU A 52 -14.37 15.29 -9.62
N THR A 53 -14.90 16.10 -8.71
CA THR A 53 -16.31 16.03 -8.29
C THR A 53 -17.30 16.36 -9.41
N HIS A 54 -16.86 17.12 -10.41
CA HIS A 54 -17.68 17.49 -11.58
C HIS A 54 -17.54 16.49 -12.75
N TYR A 55 -16.59 15.56 -12.68
CA TYR A 55 -16.46 14.54 -13.70
C TYR A 55 -17.75 13.68 -13.79
N ASN A 56 -18.17 13.43 -15.03
CA ASN A 56 -19.28 12.51 -15.27
C ASN A 56 -18.87 11.11 -14.78
N LYS A 57 -19.47 10.69 -13.66
CA LYS A 57 -19.13 9.45 -12.96
C LYS A 57 -19.36 8.17 -13.77
N ASN A 58 -19.93 8.28 -14.95
CA ASN A 58 -20.29 7.12 -15.78
C ASN A 58 -19.25 6.71 -16.82
N PHE A 59 -18.23 7.51 -17.06
CA PHE A 59 -17.23 7.19 -18.08
C PHE A 59 -15.84 7.74 -17.73
N LEU A 60 -14.81 6.89 -17.69
CA LEU A 60 -13.43 7.30 -17.59
C LEU A 60 -12.77 7.18 -18.97
N ASP A 61 -12.51 8.31 -19.59
CA ASP A 61 -11.78 8.35 -20.84
C ASP A 61 -10.25 8.38 -20.59
N ASN A 62 -9.48 8.19 -21.65
CA ASN A 62 -8.01 8.19 -21.58
C ASN A 62 -7.46 9.55 -21.09
N SER A 63 -8.16 10.65 -21.32
CA SER A 63 -7.74 11.98 -20.86
C SER A 63 -7.84 12.07 -19.34
N THR A 64 -8.94 11.63 -18.77
CA THR A 64 -9.15 11.59 -17.31
C THR A 64 -8.17 10.63 -16.63
N ALA A 65 -7.89 9.47 -17.25
CA ALA A 65 -6.91 8.54 -16.71
C ALA A 65 -5.50 9.16 -16.66
N LYS A 66 -5.07 9.83 -17.73
CA LYS A 66 -3.78 10.55 -17.77
C LYS A 66 -3.72 11.68 -16.73
N GLU A 67 -4.83 12.38 -16.55
CA GLU A 67 -4.90 13.43 -15.53
C GLU A 67 -4.79 12.86 -14.11
N ILE A 68 -5.50 11.78 -13.80
CA ILE A 68 -5.37 11.11 -12.50
C ILE A 68 -3.91 10.69 -12.25
N LEU A 69 -3.26 10.11 -13.24
CA LEU A 69 -1.85 9.73 -13.11
C LEU A 69 -0.93 10.92 -12.86
N LYS A 70 -1.15 12.04 -13.56
CA LYS A 70 -0.42 13.28 -13.30
C LYS A 70 -0.64 13.76 -11.86
N ILE A 71 -1.88 13.78 -11.39
CA ILE A 71 -2.23 14.17 -10.01
C ILE A 71 -1.52 13.26 -9.00
N LEU A 72 -1.45 11.95 -9.24
CA LEU A 72 -0.77 11.01 -8.35
C LEU A 72 0.75 11.27 -8.30
N ILE A 73 1.38 11.62 -9.43
CA ILE A 73 2.78 12.02 -9.48
C ILE A 73 3.01 13.30 -8.64
N GLU A 74 2.15 14.30 -8.81
CA GLU A 74 2.21 15.56 -8.05
C GLU A 74 2.06 15.33 -6.55
N ILE A 75 1.11 14.49 -6.14
CA ILE A 75 0.95 14.09 -4.72
C ILE A 75 2.22 13.39 -4.21
N GLY A 76 2.78 12.49 -5.01
CA GLY A 76 4.02 11.79 -4.66
C GLY A 76 5.19 12.75 -4.38
N PHE A 77 5.31 13.83 -5.14
CA PHE A 77 6.29 14.89 -4.90
C PHE A 77 5.92 15.74 -3.67
N ILE A 78 4.67 16.17 -3.55
CA ILE A 78 4.22 16.98 -2.41
C ILE A 78 4.48 16.22 -1.09
N LEU A 79 4.16 14.94 -1.02
CA LEU A 79 4.41 14.13 0.19
C LEU A 79 5.90 14.05 0.53
N ARG A 80 6.80 13.95 -0.45
CA ARG A 80 8.25 13.95 -0.21
C ARG A 80 8.77 15.32 0.21
N LEU A 81 8.23 16.40 -0.33
CA LEU A 81 8.55 17.75 0.14
C LEU A 81 8.10 17.96 1.60
N GLN A 82 6.92 17.45 1.97
CA GLN A 82 6.45 17.46 3.36
C GLN A 82 7.34 16.62 4.28
N TYR A 83 7.86 15.49 3.78
CA TYR A 83 8.82 14.70 4.54
C TYR A 83 10.13 15.45 4.79
N LEU A 84 10.66 16.18 3.83
CA LEU A 84 11.84 17.04 4.03
C LEU A 84 11.59 18.15 5.05
N ASP A 85 10.41 18.78 5.02
CA ASP A 85 10.02 19.77 6.02
C ASP A 85 9.90 19.14 7.42
N TYR A 86 9.31 17.96 7.51
CA TYR A 86 9.24 17.18 8.74
C TYR A 86 10.63 16.90 9.33
N LEU A 87 11.59 16.46 8.51
CA LEU A 87 12.96 16.20 8.97
C LEU A 87 13.62 17.46 9.51
N LYS A 88 13.53 18.59 8.79
CA LYS A 88 14.07 19.89 9.23
C LYS A 88 13.45 20.33 10.56
N LYS A 89 12.13 20.22 10.70
CA LYS A 89 11.41 20.56 11.95
C LYS A 89 11.81 19.63 13.10
N LYS A 90 12.03 18.34 12.81
CA LYS A 90 12.48 17.36 13.80
C LYS A 90 13.90 17.66 14.31
N GLU A 91 14.82 17.94 13.39
CA GLU A 91 16.21 18.33 13.74
C GLU A 91 16.27 19.59 14.58
N ASN A 92 15.44 20.59 14.26
CA ASN A 92 15.38 21.86 14.97
C ASN A 92 14.49 21.82 16.25
N ASN A 93 13.92 20.69 16.61
CA ASN A 93 12.95 20.53 17.70
C ASN A 93 11.75 21.50 17.61
N THR A 94 11.30 21.82 16.39
CA THR A 94 10.19 22.74 16.10
C THR A 94 8.95 22.02 15.59
N LEU A 95 8.86 20.71 15.78
CA LEU A 95 7.67 19.94 15.41
C LEU A 95 6.46 20.45 16.21
N ASN A 96 5.46 20.93 15.49
CA ASN A 96 4.20 21.39 16.07
C ASN A 96 3.07 20.45 15.62
N ASN A 97 2.51 19.72 16.60
CA ASN A 97 1.39 18.84 16.34
C ASN A 97 0.07 19.57 16.03
N ASN A 98 0.00 20.87 16.20
CA ASN A 98 -1.16 21.72 15.92
C ASN A 98 -0.95 22.66 14.72
N ASP A 99 -0.03 22.33 13.83
CA ASP A 99 0.21 23.09 12.60
C ASP A 99 -1.02 22.96 11.67
N GLU A 100 -1.82 24.01 11.62
CA GLU A 100 -3.09 24.06 10.92
C GLU A 100 -2.92 23.94 9.39
N GLU A 101 -1.84 24.48 8.84
CA GLU A 101 -1.57 24.41 7.39
C GLU A 101 -1.28 22.96 6.98
N ILE A 102 -0.49 22.23 7.77
CA ILE A 102 -0.23 20.80 7.52
C ILE A 102 -1.51 19.99 7.65
N MET A 103 -2.32 20.26 8.67
CA MET A 103 -3.61 19.58 8.84
C MET A 103 -4.55 19.81 7.65
N ASN A 104 -4.61 21.02 7.14
CA ASN A 104 -5.46 21.35 6.00
C ASN A 104 -4.95 20.68 4.71
N LEU A 105 -3.64 20.66 4.49
CA LEU A 105 -3.02 19.96 3.36
C LEU A 105 -3.30 18.45 3.40
N SER A 106 -3.07 17.84 4.55
CA SER A 106 -3.33 16.41 4.78
C SER A 106 -4.80 16.03 4.51
N LYS A 107 -5.74 16.79 5.06
CA LYS A 107 -7.18 16.57 4.81
C LYS A 107 -7.53 16.74 3.34
N MET A 108 -6.92 17.69 2.65
CA MET A 108 -7.18 17.92 1.23
C MET A 108 -6.64 16.78 0.36
N ILE A 109 -5.47 16.24 0.69
CA ILE A 109 -4.92 15.04 0.04
C ILE A 109 -5.86 13.85 0.26
N GLN A 110 -6.30 13.60 1.50
CA GLN A 110 -7.23 12.49 1.79
C GLN A 110 -8.53 12.63 0.99
N LEU A 111 -9.09 13.84 0.89
CA LEU A 111 -10.29 14.10 0.12
C LEU A 111 -10.06 13.82 -1.37
N LEU A 112 -8.96 14.30 -1.94
CA LEU A 112 -8.62 14.04 -3.34
C LEU A 112 -8.47 12.56 -3.64
N ILE A 113 -7.78 11.82 -2.77
CA ILE A 113 -7.61 10.37 -2.90
C ILE A 113 -8.95 9.64 -2.79
N SER A 114 -9.85 10.11 -1.91
CA SER A 114 -11.21 9.60 -1.82
C SER A 114 -11.97 9.76 -3.14
N GLU A 115 -11.92 10.94 -3.77
CA GLU A 115 -12.57 11.18 -5.06
C GLU A 115 -11.97 10.30 -6.18
N ILE A 116 -10.64 10.19 -6.25
CA ILE A 116 -9.97 9.28 -7.21
C ILE A 116 -10.42 7.84 -6.98
N SER A 117 -10.45 7.39 -5.72
CA SER A 117 -10.85 6.02 -5.37
C SER A 117 -12.31 5.75 -5.75
N ILE A 118 -13.21 6.71 -5.53
CA ILE A 118 -14.61 6.60 -5.95
C ILE A 118 -14.71 6.51 -7.47
N ILE A 119 -13.99 7.36 -8.20
CA ILE A 119 -13.95 7.32 -9.66
C ILE A 119 -13.49 5.97 -10.15
N ILE A 120 -12.44 5.40 -9.59
CA ILE A 120 -11.91 4.11 -9.98
C ILE A 120 -12.84 2.96 -9.57
N SER A 121 -13.53 3.02 -8.42
CA SER A 121 -14.35 1.94 -7.88
C SER A 121 -15.77 1.87 -8.41
N THR A 122 -16.34 2.97 -8.94
CA THR A 122 -17.74 3.03 -9.32
C THR A 122 -18.03 2.68 -10.78
N LYS A 123 -16.99 2.48 -11.59
CA LYS A 123 -17.15 2.27 -13.02
C LYS A 123 -17.16 0.79 -13.38
N GLU A 124 -18.14 0.41 -14.24
CA GLU A 124 -17.97 -0.78 -15.07
C GLU A 124 -16.80 -0.52 -16.02
N TYR A 125 -15.62 -0.82 -15.53
CA TYR A 125 -14.43 -0.66 -16.30
C TYR A 125 -14.37 -1.73 -17.39
N GLU A 126 -14.21 -1.28 -18.61
CA GLU A 126 -13.25 -1.95 -19.46
C GLU A 126 -11.88 -1.70 -18.82
N THR A 127 -11.44 -2.59 -17.96
CA THR A 127 -10.23 -2.54 -17.13
C THR A 127 -8.93 -2.29 -17.92
N THR A 128 -8.99 -2.36 -19.23
CA THR A 128 -7.89 -2.17 -20.15
C THR A 128 -7.34 -0.75 -20.17
N ASN A 129 -8.16 0.27 -20.04
CA ASN A 129 -7.71 1.65 -20.31
C ASN A 129 -6.80 2.25 -19.24
N MET A 130 -7.06 2.02 -17.93
CA MET A 130 -6.22 2.59 -16.88
C MET A 130 -4.86 1.86 -16.82
N PHE A 131 -4.90 0.54 -16.94
CA PHE A 131 -3.70 -0.31 -17.02
C PHE A 131 -2.86 -0.07 -18.27
N ASP A 132 -3.49 0.13 -19.41
CA ASP A 132 -2.77 0.41 -20.65
C ASP A 132 -2.14 1.79 -20.59
N THR A 133 -2.83 2.77 -20.02
CA THR A 133 -2.26 4.10 -19.74
C THR A 133 -1.10 4.01 -18.74
N MET A 134 -1.18 3.14 -17.74
CA MET A 134 -0.05 2.91 -16.82
C MET A 134 1.11 2.17 -17.47
N LYS A 135 0.84 1.22 -18.37
CA LYS A 135 1.89 0.55 -19.18
C LYS A 135 2.60 1.52 -20.11
N GLU A 136 1.88 2.53 -20.62
CA GLU A 136 2.49 3.63 -21.38
C GLU A 136 3.41 4.49 -20.50
N LEU A 137 3.06 4.65 -19.20
CA LEU A 137 3.84 5.40 -18.22
C LEU A 137 4.89 4.53 -17.52
N LYS A 138 5.60 3.66 -18.19
CA LYS A 138 6.65 2.75 -17.64
C LYS A 138 7.74 3.45 -16.82
N SER A 139 7.31 4.24 -15.84
CA SER A 139 8.22 4.87 -14.91
C SER A 139 8.72 3.81 -13.92
N ASP A 140 10.02 3.57 -13.93
CA ASP A 140 10.74 2.72 -12.98
C ASP A 140 11.13 3.48 -11.71
N SER A 141 10.68 4.74 -11.57
CA SER A 141 10.87 5.55 -10.37
C SER A 141 10.05 5.02 -9.18
N THR A 142 10.44 5.42 -7.97
CA THR A 142 9.68 5.12 -6.74
C THR A 142 8.25 5.68 -6.81
N ILE A 143 8.08 6.87 -7.42
CA ILE A 143 6.74 7.45 -7.63
C ILE A 143 5.92 6.59 -8.59
N GLY A 144 6.53 6.13 -9.69
CA GLY A 144 5.87 5.23 -10.64
C GLY A 144 5.42 3.92 -9.99
N HIS A 145 6.25 3.34 -9.14
CA HIS A 145 5.90 2.15 -8.36
C HIS A 145 4.71 2.40 -7.43
N VAL A 146 4.81 3.40 -6.57
CA VAL A 146 3.74 3.75 -5.63
C VAL A 146 2.41 3.93 -6.36
N ASN A 147 2.43 4.58 -7.53
CA ASN A 147 1.22 4.79 -8.33
C ASN A 147 0.68 3.48 -8.91
N ARG A 148 1.54 2.56 -9.38
CA ARG A 148 1.08 1.24 -9.85
C ARG A 148 0.49 0.40 -8.72
N VAL A 149 1.16 0.37 -7.56
CA VAL A 149 0.66 -0.32 -6.37
C VAL A 149 -0.68 0.26 -5.93
N PHE A 150 -0.82 1.59 -5.89
CA PHE A 150 -2.06 2.29 -5.54
C PHE A 150 -3.23 1.88 -6.44
N LEU A 151 -3.05 1.98 -7.75
CA LEU A 151 -4.12 1.67 -8.71
C LEU A 151 -4.48 0.19 -8.69
N THR A 152 -3.48 -0.70 -8.66
CA THR A 152 -3.69 -2.15 -8.58
C THR A 152 -4.42 -2.53 -7.30
N SER A 153 -4.16 -1.84 -6.19
CA SER A 153 -4.82 -2.09 -4.91
C SER A 153 -6.29 -1.74 -4.94
N ILE A 154 -6.67 -0.59 -5.50
CA ILE A 154 -8.09 -0.22 -5.63
C ILE A 154 -8.83 -1.27 -6.47
N GLU A 155 -8.30 -1.63 -7.63
CA GLU A 155 -8.93 -2.62 -8.51
C GLU A 155 -9.04 -4.00 -7.85
N SER A 156 -8.01 -4.42 -7.12
CA SER A 156 -8.00 -5.68 -6.37
C SER A 156 -9.04 -5.68 -5.24
N ILE A 157 -9.19 -4.57 -4.52
CA ILE A 157 -10.20 -4.39 -3.46
C ILE A 157 -11.61 -4.42 -4.05
N VAL A 158 -11.83 -3.73 -5.17
CA VAL A 158 -13.12 -3.75 -5.88
C VAL A 158 -13.46 -5.17 -6.32
N PHE A 159 -12.52 -5.85 -6.94
CA PHE A 159 -12.67 -7.27 -7.33
C PHE A 159 -13.01 -8.16 -6.12
N PHE A 160 -12.30 -8.01 -5.01
CA PHE A 160 -12.60 -8.75 -3.78
C PHE A 160 -14.03 -8.52 -3.30
N ASN A 161 -14.46 -7.27 -3.22
CA ASN A 161 -15.82 -6.91 -2.83
C ASN A 161 -16.89 -7.46 -3.78
N GLU A 162 -16.63 -7.45 -5.10
CA GLU A 162 -17.52 -8.06 -6.11
C GLU A 162 -17.62 -9.58 -5.91
N LYS A 163 -16.51 -10.28 -5.68
CA LYS A 163 -16.51 -11.72 -5.41
C LYS A 163 -17.30 -12.07 -4.15
N LEU A 164 -17.22 -11.25 -3.11
CA LEU A 164 -18.03 -11.44 -1.91
C LEU A 164 -19.53 -11.29 -2.19
N LYS A 165 -19.94 -10.31 -2.99
CA LYS A 165 -21.34 -10.15 -3.43
C LYS A 165 -21.84 -11.35 -4.22
N GLN A 166 -20.99 -12.00 -5.00
CA GLN A 166 -21.30 -13.20 -5.78
C GLN A 166 -21.33 -14.49 -4.94
N GLY A 167 -21.24 -14.38 -3.63
CA GLY A 167 -21.29 -15.53 -2.71
C GLY A 167 -19.97 -16.28 -2.56
N ALA A 168 -18.86 -15.71 -3.00
CA ALA A 168 -17.53 -16.32 -2.90
C ALA A 168 -17.09 -16.64 -1.45
N ILE A 169 -17.71 -16.04 -0.44
CA ILE A 169 -17.47 -16.35 0.97
C ILE A 169 -17.56 -17.85 1.26
N ASN A 170 -18.59 -18.53 0.74
CA ASN A 170 -18.73 -19.95 0.95
C ASN A 170 -17.62 -20.77 0.29
N LYS A 171 -17.19 -20.33 -0.91
CA LYS A 171 -16.06 -20.93 -1.63
C LYS A 171 -14.76 -20.72 -0.85
N ILE A 172 -14.50 -19.50 -0.39
CA ILE A 172 -13.32 -19.17 0.42
C ILE A 172 -13.31 -20.02 1.70
N ARG A 173 -14.45 -20.22 2.35
CA ARG A 173 -14.55 -21.12 3.53
C ARG A 173 -14.20 -22.58 3.21
N VAL A 174 -14.67 -23.09 2.06
CA VAL A 174 -14.35 -24.43 1.61
C VAL A 174 -12.88 -24.55 1.22
N ASP A 175 -12.39 -23.56 0.48
CA ASP A 175 -11.00 -23.49 0.05
C ASP A 175 -10.07 -23.32 1.25
N PHE A 176 -10.48 -22.58 2.28
CA PHE A 176 -9.73 -22.41 3.51
C PHE A 176 -9.45 -23.77 4.17
N LYS A 177 -10.48 -24.61 4.33
CA LYS A 177 -10.31 -25.94 4.93
C LYS A 177 -9.44 -26.87 4.09
N LYS A 178 -9.44 -26.73 2.76
CA LYS A 178 -8.71 -27.63 1.85
C LYS A 178 -7.29 -27.15 1.54
N PHE A 179 -7.12 -25.85 1.32
CA PHE A 179 -5.90 -25.29 0.74
C PHE A 179 -5.14 -24.39 1.72
N TYR A 180 -5.84 -23.59 2.51
CA TYR A 180 -5.19 -22.63 3.38
C TYR A 180 -4.87 -23.18 4.77
N TYR A 181 -5.49 -24.26 5.19
CA TYR A 181 -5.26 -24.85 6.51
C TYR A 181 -3.78 -25.13 6.77
N LYS A 182 -3.08 -25.73 5.80
CA LYS A 182 -1.66 -26.04 5.91
C LYS A 182 -0.78 -24.78 6.13
N TYR A 183 -1.16 -23.66 5.51
CA TYR A 183 -0.44 -22.39 5.69
C TYR A 183 -0.76 -21.77 7.04
N ALA A 184 -2.02 -21.75 7.41
CA ALA A 184 -2.43 -21.25 8.71
C ALA A 184 -1.77 -22.04 9.85
N GLU A 185 -1.67 -23.37 9.74
CA GLU A 185 -0.95 -24.19 10.72
C GLU A 185 0.51 -23.78 10.85
N ARG A 186 1.19 -23.52 9.75
CA ARG A 186 2.58 -23.02 9.78
C ARG A 186 2.69 -21.60 10.35
N ILE A 187 1.76 -20.69 10.01
CA ILE A 187 1.68 -19.36 10.63
C ILE A 187 1.52 -19.49 12.15
N TYR A 188 0.62 -20.38 12.61
CA TYR A 188 0.44 -20.62 14.03
C TYR A 188 1.70 -21.15 14.72
N GLN A 189 2.45 -22.02 14.07
CA GLN A 189 3.72 -22.52 14.61
C GLN A 189 4.74 -21.40 14.80
N LEU A 190 4.78 -20.40 13.89
CA LEU A 190 5.66 -19.25 14.00
C LEU A 190 5.34 -18.34 15.19
N TYR A 191 4.07 -18.27 15.60
CA TYR A 191 3.58 -17.37 16.65
C TYR A 191 3.09 -18.09 17.91
N ASN A 192 3.43 -19.35 18.06
CA ASN A 192 3.15 -20.16 19.27
C ASN A 192 1.68 -20.15 19.68
N THR A 193 0.77 -20.21 18.72
CA THR A 193 -0.68 -20.16 18.96
C THR A 193 -1.25 -21.55 19.29
N GLN A 194 -2.22 -21.61 20.20
CA GLN A 194 -2.93 -22.86 20.51
C GLN A 194 -4.28 -22.93 19.78
N ASP A 195 -4.74 -24.14 19.52
CA ASP A 195 -6.08 -24.50 19.01
C ASP A 195 -6.49 -23.90 17.67
N ILE A 196 -5.82 -24.37 16.62
CA ILE A 196 -6.07 -24.03 15.22
C ILE A 196 -7.50 -24.36 14.77
N LYS A 197 -8.11 -25.45 15.28
CA LYS A 197 -9.39 -25.97 14.74
C LYS A 197 -10.59 -25.07 15.02
N ASN A 198 -10.70 -24.54 16.22
CA ASN A 198 -11.82 -23.67 16.59
C ASN A 198 -11.66 -22.25 16.06
N THR A 199 -10.43 -21.76 16.03
CA THR A 199 -10.07 -20.41 15.55
C THR A 199 -10.30 -20.26 14.04
N LEU A 200 -10.05 -21.31 13.25
CA LEU A 200 -10.19 -21.26 11.79
C LEU A 200 -11.64 -21.08 11.32
N ASP A 201 -12.60 -21.75 11.93
CA ASP A 201 -14.02 -21.62 11.55
C ASP A 201 -14.58 -20.24 11.93
N SER A 202 -14.18 -19.67 13.06
CA SER A 202 -14.57 -18.33 13.47
C SER A 202 -13.88 -17.25 12.63
N ASN A 203 -12.62 -17.40 12.27
CA ASN A 203 -11.86 -16.45 11.47
C ASN A 203 -12.42 -16.29 10.07
N VAL A 204 -12.74 -17.40 9.39
CA VAL A 204 -13.36 -17.33 8.06
C VAL A 204 -14.79 -16.79 8.13
N LYS A 205 -15.53 -17.07 9.22
CA LYS A 205 -16.91 -16.60 9.39
C LYS A 205 -17.00 -15.12 9.74
N LEU A 206 -16.10 -14.62 10.57
CA LEU A 206 -16.15 -13.26 11.13
C LEU A 206 -15.15 -12.31 10.45
N GLY A 207 -14.04 -12.84 9.94
CA GLY A 207 -12.94 -12.05 9.40
C GLY A 207 -13.15 -11.64 7.93
N ILE A 208 -13.69 -12.52 7.07
CA ILE A 208 -13.86 -12.21 5.64
C ILE A 208 -15.20 -11.51 5.41
N ARG A 209 -15.13 -10.21 5.18
CA ARG A 209 -16.29 -9.36 4.91
C ARG A 209 -15.93 -8.31 3.86
N LYS A 210 -16.94 -7.63 3.34
CA LYS A 210 -16.75 -6.49 2.45
C LYS A 210 -15.85 -5.44 3.10
N ILE A 211 -14.90 -4.93 2.34
CA ILE A 211 -14.08 -3.79 2.75
C ILE A 211 -14.91 -2.53 2.57
N GLU A 212 -15.17 -1.83 3.67
CA GLU A 212 -15.96 -0.61 3.67
C GLU A 212 -15.19 0.57 3.07
N THR A 213 -15.91 1.56 2.55
CA THR A 213 -15.30 2.71 1.85
C THR A 213 -14.28 3.45 2.71
N SER A 214 -14.54 3.63 4.01
CA SER A 214 -13.59 4.27 4.91
C SER A 214 -12.28 3.49 5.02
N THR A 215 -12.36 2.17 5.14
CA THR A 215 -11.18 1.29 5.18
C THR A 215 -10.44 1.31 3.84
N ILE A 216 -11.17 1.38 2.71
CA ILE A 216 -10.54 1.53 1.38
C ILE A 216 -9.73 2.82 1.34
N ILE A 217 -10.32 3.94 1.76
CA ILE A 217 -9.65 5.25 1.75
C ILE A 217 -8.39 5.22 2.62
N ASP A 218 -8.48 4.72 3.85
CA ASP A 218 -7.32 4.62 4.74
C ASP A 218 -6.22 3.73 4.14
N THR A 219 -6.61 2.60 3.54
CA THR A 219 -5.69 1.69 2.86
C THR A 219 -4.94 2.38 1.73
N VAL A 220 -5.67 3.02 0.82
CA VAL A 220 -5.06 3.61 -0.39
C VAL A 220 -4.28 4.88 -0.10
N VAL A 221 -4.66 5.65 0.93
CA VAL A 221 -3.82 6.76 1.42
C VAL A 221 -2.53 6.22 2.03
N GLY A 222 -2.59 5.14 2.82
CA GLY A 222 -1.41 4.45 3.31
C GLY A 222 -0.50 3.97 2.18
N ILE A 223 -1.10 3.39 1.13
CA ILE A 223 -0.35 2.95 -0.05
C ILE A 223 0.39 4.11 -0.74
N LEU A 224 -0.20 5.29 -0.85
CA LEU A 224 0.51 6.45 -1.41
C LEU A 224 1.65 6.95 -0.53
N MET A 225 1.64 6.60 0.74
CA MET A 225 2.65 7.01 1.69
C MET A 225 3.74 5.96 1.95
N HIS A 226 3.58 4.74 1.45
CA HIS A 226 4.66 3.76 1.56
C HIS A 226 5.84 4.17 0.68
N ASP A 227 7.01 3.83 1.02
CA ASP A 227 8.23 4.17 0.26
C ASP A 227 8.56 5.68 0.12
N ILE A 228 7.93 6.56 0.90
CA ILE A 228 8.29 7.99 0.87
C ILE A 228 9.74 8.19 1.30
N THR A 229 10.20 7.42 2.28
CA THR A 229 11.55 7.54 2.84
C THR A 229 12.54 6.56 2.23
N LEU A 230 12.14 5.77 1.24
CA LEU A 230 12.99 4.77 0.61
C LEU A 230 14.10 5.43 -0.22
N ASN A 231 15.35 5.19 0.18
CA ASN A 231 16.55 5.74 -0.43
C ASN A 231 17.47 4.69 -1.05
N LYS A 232 17.03 3.43 -1.14
CA LYS A 232 17.80 2.32 -1.71
C LYS A 232 17.12 1.70 -2.90
N SER A 233 17.86 0.93 -3.70
CA SER A 233 17.29 0.19 -4.81
C SER A 233 16.29 -0.86 -4.32
N ARG A 234 15.30 -1.17 -5.15
CA ARG A 234 14.20 -2.09 -4.85
C ARG A 234 14.52 -3.56 -5.03
N ASP A 235 15.80 -3.91 -5.16
CA ASP A 235 16.22 -5.29 -5.36
C ASP A 235 15.97 -6.20 -4.15
N TYR A 236 15.20 -5.65 -3.17
CA TYR A 236 14.89 -6.35 -1.95
C TYR A 236 13.76 -7.37 -2.15
N ILE A 237 14.14 -8.63 -2.09
CA ILE A 237 13.20 -9.74 -1.97
C ILE A 237 13.31 -10.29 -0.55
N PRO A 238 12.20 -10.51 0.19
CA PRO A 238 12.22 -10.87 1.61
C PRO A 238 13.07 -12.07 1.97
N ILE A 239 13.38 -12.93 1.02
CA ILE A 239 14.10 -14.21 1.21
C ILE A 239 15.62 -14.02 1.28
N SER A 240 16.15 -12.88 0.83
CA SER A 240 17.62 -12.68 0.73
C SER A 240 18.35 -12.55 2.07
N GLY A 241 17.64 -12.31 3.17
CA GLY A 241 18.24 -12.19 4.51
C GLY A 241 19.12 -10.96 4.72
N GLU A 242 19.24 -10.07 3.74
CA GLU A 242 20.08 -8.88 3.84
C GLU A 242 19.50 -7.83 4.78
N GLU A 243 20.37 -7.07 5.41
CA GLU A 243 20.01 -6.03 6.37
C GLU A 243 19.24 -4.89 5.66
N LYS A 244 18.19 -4.48 6.25
CA LYS A 244 17.10 -3.75 5.64
C LYS A 244 17.12 -2.31 6.06
N ASP A 245 16.89 -1.45 5.10
CA ASP A 245 16.56 -0.07 5.43
C ASP A 245 15.22 -0.07 6.17
N ASN A 246 15.23 0.44 7.39
CA ASN A 246 14.04 0.50 8.24
C ASN A 246 13.12 1.65 7.79
N HIS A 247 12.90 1.78 6.47
CA HIS A 247 12.09 2.85 5.91
C HIS A 247 10.64 2.75 6.39
N SER A 248 10.09 1.56 6.56
CA SER A 248 8.72 1.36 7.03
C SER A 248 8.45 2.02 8.39
N ILE A 249 9.43 2.03 9.32
CA ILE A 249 9.30 2.74 10.61
C ILE A 249 9.46 4.27 10.43
N LYS A 250 10.31 4.70 9.51
CA LYS A 250 10.44 6.13 9.17
C LYS A 250 9.14 6.64 8.53
N ASP A 251 8.60 5.87 7.60
CA ASP A 251 7.32 6.16 6.94
C ASP A 251 6.16 6.17 7.94
N TYR A 252 6.12 5.23 8.90
CA TYR A 252 5.17 5.26 10.01
C TYR A 252 5.24 6.56 10.81
N SER A 253 6.45 6.97 11.20
CA SER A 253 6.65 8.18 12.00
C SER A 253 6.20 9.42 11.26
N PHE A 254 6.48 9.50 9.97
CA PHE A 254 6.03 10.58 9.11
C PHE A 254 4.52 10.54 8.87
N ALA A 255 3.96 9.38 8.54
CA ALA A 255 2.52 9.21 8.33
C ALA A 255 1.73 9.59 9.58
N LYS A 256 2.20 9.21 10.77
CA LYS A 256 1.59 9.58 12.05
C LYS A 256 1.62 11.09 12.32
N TYR A 257 2.70 11.75 11.92
CA TYR A 257 2.81 13.21 12.01
C TYR A 257 1.92 13.92 10.99
N PHE A 258 1.96 13.49 9.73
CA PHE A 258 1.30 14.16 8.63
C PHE A 258 -0.21 13.86 8.55
N MET A 259 -0.61 12.59 8.69
CA MET A 259 -2.00 12.10 8.62
C MET A 259 -2.66 12.03 10.01
N ARG A 260 -2.52 13.04 10.82
CA ARG A 260 -2.97 13.13 12.22
C ARG A 260 -4.35 12.54 12.43
N GLY A 261 -4.44 11.59 13.36
CA GLY A 261 -5.69 10.93 13.75
C GLY A 261 -6.05 9.69 12.96
N SER A 262 -5.27 9.30 11.94
CA SER A 262 -5.44 8.04 11.23
C SER A 262 -4.32 7.06 11.51
N GLU A 263 -4.43 6.35 12.62
CA GLU A 263 -3.50 5.27 12.99
C GLU A 263 -3.55 4.14 11.94
N GLY A 264 -4.71 3.87 11.34
CA GLY A 264 -4.86 2.86 10.29
C GLY A 264 -3.99 3.14 9.06
N ILE A 265 -3.90 4.40 8.62
CA ILE A 265 -3.01 4.82 7.53
C ILE A 265 -1.55 4.55 7.92
N ALA A 266 -1.13 5.02 9.08
CA ALA A 266 0.25 4.87 9.54
C ALA A 266 0.64 3.39 9.69
N LEU A 267 -0.25 2.55 10.20
CA LEU A 267 -0.02 1.10 10.32
C LEU A 267 0.02 0.40 8.95
N THR A 268 -0.83 0.78 8.01
CA THR A 268 -0.76 0.24 6.64
C THR A 268 0.64 0.48 6.07
N VAL A 269 1.17 1.69 6.23
CA VAL A 269 2.51 2.06 5.79
C VAL A 269 3.60 1.26 6.50
N SER A 270 3.50 1.10 7.82
CA SER A 270 4.59 0.47 8.59
C SER A 270 4.69 -1.04 8.44
N LEU A 271 3.58 -1.68 8.05
CA LEU A 271 3.46 -3.14 8.04
C LEU A 271 3.62 -3.77 6.66
N HIS A 272 3.90 -2.99 5.62
CA HIS A 272 3.97 -3.51 4.24
C HIS A 272 5.13 -4.48 3.97
N HIS A 273 6.13 -4.53 4.84
CA HIS A 273 7.21 -5.52 4.82
C HIS A 273 7.18 -6.45 6.03
N GLU A 274 6.09 -6.50 6.76
CA GLU A 274 5.95 -7.35 7.93
C GLU A 274 5.44 -8.75 7.54
N TYR A 275 6.24 -9.45 6.75
CA TYR A 275 5.97 -10.83 6.33
C TYR A 275 5.93 -11.77 7.54
N TYR A 276 5.12 -12.81 7.49
CA TYR A 276 5.00 -13.77 8.58
C TYR A 276 6.34 -14.42 8.92
N GLY A 277 6.65 -14.47 10.20
CA GLY A 277 7.88 -15.11 10.69
C GLY A 277 9.19 -14.41 10.31
N TYR A 278 9.10 -13.24 9.71
CA TYR A 278 10.26 -12.53 9.18
C TYR A 278 11.18 -11.93 10.25
N GLY A 279 10.65 -11.79 11.46
CA GLY A 279 11.43 -11.44 12.66
C GLY A 279 11.80 -9.98 12.82
N TYR A 280 11.22 -9.09 11.99
CA TYR A 280 11.50 -7.66 12.09
C TYR A 280 10.27 -6.83 11.66
N GLY A 281 10.12 -5.62 12.20
CA GLY A 281 9.03 -4.70 11.94
C GLY A 281 8.26 -4.31 13.20
N LEU A 282 7.28 -3.42 13.05
CA LEU A 282 6.54 -2.87 14.19
C LEU A 282 5.77 -3.96 14.97
N PHE A 283 5.06 -4.83 14.27
CA PHE A 283 4.30 -5.92 14.89
C PHE A 283 5.24 -6.89 15.61
N THR A 284 6.33 -7.27 14.94
CA THR A 284 7.34 -8.15 15.52
C THR A 284 7.91 -7.60 16.83
N GLU A 285 8.18 -6.31 16.90
CA GLU A 285 8.67 -5.68 18.14
C GLU A 285 7.60 -5.63 19.23
N LEU A 286 6.35 -5.35 18.88
CA LEU A 286 5.22 -5.42 19.83
C LEU A 286 5.06 -6.84 20.37
N TYR A 287 5.15 -7.86 19.52
CA TYR A 287 5.04 -9.25 19.90
C TYR A 287 6.20 -9.71 20.80
N LYS A 288 7.44 -9.36 20.44
CA LYS A 288 8.61 -9.64 21.30
C LYS A 288 8.47 -9.00 22.69
N ALA A 289 7.95 -7.77 22.75
CA ALA A 289 7.70 -7.09 24.01
C ALA A 289 6.59 -7.79 24.83
N ALA A 290 5.55 -8.31 24.18
CA ALA A 290 4.51 -9.08 24.85
C ALA A 290 5.04 -10.42 25.40
N LEU A 291 5.83 -11.14 24.62
CA LEU A 291 6.46 -12.40 25.05
C LEU A 291 7.41 -12.20 26.24
N LYS A 292 8.12 -11.07 26.34
CA LYS A 292 8.93 -10.74 27.52
C LYS A 292 8.09 -10.59 28.79
N ARG A 293 6.85 -10.10 28.67
CA ARG A 293 5.92 -9.93 29.79
C ARG A 293 5.17 -11.22 30.13
N ASN A 294 4.78 -11.94 29.10
CA ASN A 294 4.05 -13.22 29.19
C ASN A 294 4.59 -14.19 28.13
N PRO A 295 5.49 -15.11 28.48
CA PRO A 295 6.04 -16.09 27.53
C PRO A 295 5.00 -16.98 26.84
N ASN A 296 3.81 -17.10 27.44
CA ASN A 296 2.70 -17.87 26.88
C ASN A 296 1.68 -16.97 26.16
N HIS A 297 2.07 -15.75 25.78
CA HIS A 297 1.20 -14.87 25.02
C HIS A 297 0.83 -15.49 23.68
N GLN A 298 -0.47 -15.57 23.42
CA GLN A 298 -1.03 -16.18 22.22
C GLN A 298 -1.68 -15.10 21.36
N ILE A 299 -1.52 -15.23 20.06
CA ILE A 299 -2.15 -14.36 19.07
C ILE A 299 -3.03 -15.22 18.18
N GLU A 300 -4.19 -14.72 17.83
CA GLU A 300 -5.07 -15.38 16.89
C GLU A 300 -4.78 -14.93 15.45
N TYR A 301 -4.77 -15.86 14.48
CA TYR A 301 -4.80 -15.55 13.08
C TYR A 301 -6.24 -15.17 12.71
N ILE A 302 -6.58 -13.91 12.93
CA ILE A 302 -7.86 -13.32 12.52
C ILE A 302 -7.58 -12.30 11.44
N ILE A 303 -8.36 -12.31 10.36
CA ILE A 303 -8.34 -11.23 9.38
C ILE A 303 -9.08 -10.05 9.99
N SER A 304 -8.33 -9.10 10.52
CA SER A 304 -8.90 -7.89 11.10
C SER A 304 -8.87 -6.71 10.13
N TYR A 305 -9.89 -5.90 10.21
CA TYR A 305 -10.04 -4.60 9.52
C TYR A 305 -9.84 -3.44 10.50
N ASP A 306 -9.73 -3.74 11.79
CA ASP A 306 -9.47 -2.76 12.84
C ASP A 306 -7.99 -2.83 13.25
N TYR A 307 -7.29 -1.73 13.12
CA TYR A 307 -5.90 -1.61 13.53
C TYR A 307 -5.70 -1.85 15.04
N LYS A 308 -6.73 -1.64 15.86
CA LYS A 308 -6.65 -1.86 17.30
C LYS A 308 -6.39 -3.30 17.65
N ASP A 309 -6.98 -4.23 16.89
CA ASP A 309 -6.78 -5.67 17.11
C ASP A 309 -5.31 -6.06 16.91
N LEU A 310 -4.61 -5.40 15.98
CA LEU A 310 -3.18 -5.60 15.78
C LEU A 310 -2.36 -4.99 16.91
N LEU A 311 -2.65 -3.74 17.30
CA LEU A 311 -1.92 -3.05 18.37
C LEU A 311 -2.08 -3.71 19.73
N THR A 312 -3.23 -4.33 19.99
CA THR A 312 -3.51 -5.10 21.21
C THR A 312 -3.08 -6.56 21.11
N LEU A 313 -2.50 -6.97 19.98
CA LEU A 313 -2.08 -8.33 19.69
C LEU A 313 -3.23 -9.34 19.77
N GLN A 314 -4.45 -8.90 19.48
CA GLN A 314 -5.62 -9.78 19.31
C GLN A 314 -5.70 -10.38 17.91
N SER A 315 -5.09 -9.73 16.94
CA SER A 315 -4.99 -10.22 15.56
C SER A 315 -3.59 -10.16 15.04
N LEU A 316 -3.19 -11.21 14.34
CA LEU A 316 -1.94 -11.28 13.59
C LEU A 316 -2.03 -10.57 12.24
N THR A 317 -3.24 -10.41 11.71
CA THR A 317 -3.46 -9.98 10.33
C THR A 317 -4.28 -8.71 10.27
N TYR A 318 -3.66 -7.61 9.89
CA TYR A 318 -4.33 -6.36 9.55
C TYR A 318 -4.48 -6.30 8.02
N LEU A 319 -5.72 -6.45 7.54
CA LEU A 319 -6.04 -6.64 6.12
C LEU A 319 -5.45 -5.57 5.19
N PRO A 320 -5.55 -4.25 5.49
CA PRO A 320 -5.00 -3.22 4.63
C PRO A 320 -3.49 -3.39 4.37
N ALA A 321 -2.73 -3.72 5.40
CA ALA A 321 -1.30 -3.97 5.26
C ALA A 321 -1.00 -5.22 4.43
N LYS A 322 -1.78 -6.29 4.60
CA LYS A 322 -1.59 -7.53 3.83
C LYS A 322 -1.98 -7.38 2.35
N ILE A 323 -2.92 -6.50 2.02
CA ILE A 323 -3.21 -6.13 0.63
C ILE A 323 -2.00 -5.42 0.02
N LEU A 324 -1.47 -4.42 0.72
CA LEU A 324 -0.29 -3.68 0.26
C LEU A 324 0.90 -4.62 0.08
N GLU A 325 1.22 -5.44 1.07
CA GLU A 325 2.34 -6.40 1.06
C GLU A 325 2.35 -7.31 -0.18
N VAL A 326 1.19 -7.86 -0.54
CA VAL A 326 1.05 -8.77 -1.69
C VAL A 326 1.25 -8.02 -3.01
N ILE A 327 0.69 -6.83 -3.15
CA ILE A 327 0.69 -6.06 -4.39
C ILE A 327 2.04 -5.37 -4.59
N ASP A 328 2.64 -4.87 -3.52
CA ASP A 328 3.98 -4.28 -3.52
C ASP A 328 5.03 -5.31 -3.97
N LEU A 329 5.01 -6.50 -3.37
CA LEU A 329 5.90 -7.58 -3.79
C LEU A 329 5.72 -7.94 -5.28
N TYR A 330 4.47 -8.04 -5.75
CA TYR A 330 4.21 -8.33 -7.16
C TYR A 330 4.78 -7.25 -8.10
N ASP A 331 4.57 -5.97 -7.78
CA ASP A 331 5.10 -4.87 -8.58
C ASP A 331 6.64 -4.85 -8.54
N THR A 332 7.24 -5.10 -7.39
CA THR A 332 8.70 -5.23 -7.23
C THR A 332 9.25 -6.37 -8.08
N LEU A 333 8.61 -7.53 -8.10
CA LEU A 333 9.03 -8.66 -8.91
C LEU A 333 8.92 -8.38 -10.41
N THR A 334 7.85 -7.75 -10.85
CA THR A 334 7.58 -7.54 -12.29
C THR A 334 8.30 -6.32 -12.86
N ASN A 335 8.38 -5.24 -12.11
CA ASN A 335 8.95 -3.96 -12.57
C ASN A 335 10.37 -3.70 -12.01
N GLY A 336 10.66 -4.11 -10.78
CA GLY A 336 11.99 -3.98 -10.15
C GLY A 336 12.95 -5.06 -10.66
N THR A 337 12.62 -6.34 -10.49
CA THR A 337 13.49 -7.46 -10.89
C THR A 337 13.26 -7.94 -12.33
N LYS A 338 12.33 -7.32 -13.06
CA LYS A 338 12.01 -7.63 -14.46
C LYS A 338 11.56 -9.08 -14.70
N LYS A 339 10.99 -9.73 -13.70
CA LYS A 339 10.35 -11.05 -13.90
C LYS A 339 9.10 -10.88 -14.75
N THR A 340 8.82 -11.89 -15.56
CA THR A 340 7.51 -11.98 -16.22
C THR A 340 6.41 -12.14 -15.16
N GLU A 341 5.18 -11.76 -15.50
CA GLU A 341 4.02 -11.91 -14.59
C GLU A 341 3.87 -13.37 -14.10
N LYS A 342 4.12 -14.34 -14.97
CA LYS A 342 4.12 -15.76 -14.62
C LYS A 342 5.21 -16.14 -13.62
N GLU A 343 6.43 -15.69 -13.85
CA GLU A 343 7.55 -15.93 -12.92
C GLU A 343 7.31 -15.27 -11.57
N ALA A 344 6.72 -14.06 -11.53
CA ALA A 344 6.36 -13.38 -10.30
C ALA A 344 5.31 -14.16 -9.52
N ILE A 345 4.24 -14.63 -10.18
CA ILE A 345 3.19 -15.43 -9.54
C ILE A 345 3.74 -16.76 -9.04
N ASN A 346 4.59 -17.44 -9.84
CA ASN A 346 5.23 -18.68 -9.39
C ASN A 346 6.09 -18.44 -8.16
N PHE A 347 6.90 -17.38 -8.16
CA PHE A 347 7.72 -17.00 -7.00
C PHE A 347 6.85 -16.75 -5.74
N MET A 348 5.79 -15.98 -5.87
CA MET A 348 4.87 -15.72 -4.75
C MET A 348 4.21 -17.00 -4.23
N THR A 349 3.89 -17.94 -5.12
CA THR A 349 3.26 -19.21 -4.74
C THR A 349 4.27 -20.19 -4.16
N GLU A 350 5.38 -20.43 -4.85
CA GLU A 350 6.37 -21.44 -4.47
C GLU A 350 7.23 -20.97 -3.30
N GLU A 351 7.83 -19.77 -3.42
CA GLU A 351 8.78 -19.29 -2.41
C GLU A 351 8.10 -18.62 -1.22
N CYS A 352 7.04 -17.85 -1.46
CA CYS A 352 6.41 -17.06 -0.39
C CYS A 352 5.25 -17.77 0.33
N LEU A 353 4.69 -18.84 -0.23
CA LEU A 353 3.66 -19.64 0.42
C LEU A 353 4.09 -21.08 0.67
N GLU A 354 4.56 -21.83 -0.38
CA GLU A 354 4.84 -23.26 -0.23
C GLU A 354 6.13 -23.51 0.54
N ASN A 355 7.22 -22.84 0.20
CA ASN A 355 8.51 -23.00 0.86
C ASN A 355 8.59 -22.26 2.20
N ASN A 356 8.11 -21.01 2.20
CA ASN A 356 8.25 -20.13 3.35
C ASN A 356 6.94 -19.49 3.71
N VAL A 357 6.04 -19.65 4.39
CA VAL A 357 4.78 -18.91 4.58
C VAL A 357 5.08 -17.45 5.02
N LEU A 358 5.35 -16.61 4.04
CA LEU A 358 5.65 -15.18 4.25
C LEU A 358 4.40 -14.32 4.05
N LEU A 359 3.68 -14.55 2.94
CA LEU A 359 2.49 -13.79 2.56
C LEU A 359 1.21 -14.37 3.19
N ASP A 360 0.19 -13.53 3.30
CA ASP A 360 -1.14 -14.03 3.66
C ASP A 360 -1.73 -14.91 2.55
N PRO A 361 -2.05 -16.17 2.83
CA PRO A 361 -2.46 -17.11 1.79
C PRO A 361 -3.80 -16.74 1.14
N ILE A 362 -4.72 -16.10 1.88
CA ILE A 362 -6.04 -15.71 1.36
C ILE A 362 -5.88 -14.50 0.45
N MET A 363 -5.13 -13.51 0.89
CA MET A 363 -4.90 -12.30 0.10
C MET A 363 -4.12 -12.61 -1.17
N THR A 364 -3.11 -13.48 -1.09
CA THR A 364 -2.34 -13.92 -2.26
C THR A 364 -3.20 -14.66 -3.27
N ASP A 365 -4.04 -15.59 -2.84
CA ASP A 365 -4.94 -16.33 -3.74
C ASP A 365 -5.97 -15.41 -4.40
N ILE A 366 -6.55 -14.48 -3.65
CA ILE A 366 -7.51 -13.50 -4.18
C ILE A 366 -6.83 -12.61 -5.21
N PHE A 367 -5.62 -12.15 -4.93
CA PHE A 367 -4.85 -11.32 -5.86
C PHE A 367 -4.47 -12.08 -7.14
N ILE A 368 -4.03 -13.32 -7.03
CA ILE A 368 -3.76 -14.17 -8.20
C ILE A 368 -5.03 -14.39 -9.03
N LYS A 369 -6.19 -14.59 -8.40
CA LYS A 369 -7.48 -14.69 -9.12
C LYS A 369 -7.83 -13.38 -9.80
N PHE A 370 -7.60 -12.24 -9.17
CA PHE A 370 -7.76 -10.93 -9.79
C PHE A 370 -6.88 -10.79 -11.05
N LEU A 371 -5.60 -11.15 -10.96
CA LEU A 371 -4.69 -11.09 -12.10
C LEU A 371 -5.17 -12.00 -13.25
N LYS A 372 -5.64 -13.20 -12.96
CA LYS A 372 -6.16 -14.14 -13.96
C LYS A 372 -7.43 -13.65 -14.64
N GLU A 373 -8.39 -13.18 -13.88
CA GLU A 373 -9.73 -12.85 -14.38
C GLU A 373 -9.80 -11.45 -15.01
N LYS A 374 -9.18 -10.45 -14.38
CA LYS A 374 -9.24 -9.06 -14.85
C LYS A 374 -8.10 -8.70 -15.80
N LYS A 375 -6.90 -9.19 -15.56
CA LYS A 375 -5.73 -8.91 -16.41
C LYS A 375 -5.49 -9.95 -17.51
N LYS A 376 -6.31 -11.00 -17.58
CA LYS A 376 -6.22 -12.07 -18.58
C LYS A 376 -4.81 -12.70 -18.66
N ILE A 377 -4.09 -12.73 -17.55
CA ILE A 377 -2.77 -13.34 -17.47
C ILE A 377 -2.93 -14.84 -17.64
N LYS A 378 -2.30 -15.39 -18.69
CA LYS A 378 -2.24 -16.82 -18.93
C LYS A 378 -1.10 -17.42 -18.11
N LEU A 379 -1.44 -18.20 -17.09
CA LEU A 379 -0.49 -18.95 -16.28
C LEU A 379 -0.20 -20.33 -16.84
#